data_c3fddeba621cd95af6df19f1b63baf7d
#
_entry.id   c3fddeba621cd95af6df19f1b63baf7d
#
_cell.length_a   1.000
_cell.length_b   1.000
_cell.length_c   1.000
_cell.angle_alpha   90.00
_cell.angle_beta   90.00
_cell.angle_gamma   90.00
#
_symmetry.space_group_name_H-M   'P 1'
#
loop_
_entity.id
_entity.type
_entity.pdbx_description
1 polymer ?
#
loop_
_entity_poly.entity_id
_entity_poly.type
_entity_poly.pdbx_seq_one_letter_code
_entity_poly.pdbx_strand_id
1 'polypeptide(L)'
;MNKKAQALALFITVIPVIFVVVMFVYESSVFVNKKSNTESILESTMMDVKKYNLSDDEIIDLLKENGISEDDIEIVNHDKEKIITIKVKYPVINKTYEIKSKIKEAE
;
A
#
# COMPACT_ATOMS: atom_id res chain seq x y z
N MET A 1 -46.47 17.48 -9.50
CA MET A 1 -45.15 17.60 -10.11
C MET A 1 -45.16 16.89 -11.46
N ASN A 2 -44.56 17.49 -12.47
CA ASN A 2 -44.40 16.88 -13.77
C ASN A 2 -43.38 15.75 -13.72
N LYS A 3 -43.63 14.63 -14.41
CA LYS A 3 -42.71 13.48 -14.45
C LYS A 3 -41.30 13.86 -14.93
N LYS A 4 -41.20 14.84 -15.85
CA LYS A 4 -39.93 15.34 -16.35
C LYS A 4 -39.12 16.06 -15.25
N ALA A 5 -39.77 16.81 -14.38
CA ALA A 5 -39.13 17.51 -13.28
C ALA A 5 -38.62 16.50 -12.22
N GLN A 6 -39.37 15.43 -11.98
CA GLN A 6 -38.95 14.35 -11.07
C GLN A 6 -37.74 13.59 -11.61
N ALA A 7 -37.77 13.28 -12.91
CA ALA A 7 -36.64 12.60 -13.57
C ALA A 7 -35.37 13.48 -13.53
N LEU A 8 -35.50 14.78 -13.75
CA LEU A 8 -34.38 15.73 -13.69
C LEU A 8 -33.82 15.84 -12.28
N ALA A 9 -34.69 15.91 -11.26
CA ALA A 9 -34.27 15.93 -9.87
C ALA A 9 -33.54 14.64 -9.46
N LEU A 10 -34.01 13.49 -9.96
CA LEU A 10 -33.35 12.21 -9.76
C LEU A 10 -31.94 12.21 -10.37
N PHE A 11 -31.81 12.67 -11.61
CA PHE A 11 -30.51 12.78 -12.28
C PHE A 11 -29.54 13.66 -11.52
N ILE A 12 -29.99 14.83 -11.06
CA ILE A 12 -29.17 15.78 -10.32
C ILE A 12 -28.69 15.18 -8.99
N THR A 13 -29.51 14.33 -8.37
CA THR A 13 -29.18 13.69 -7.07
C THR A 13 -28.35 12.42 -7.26
N VAL A 14 -28.70 11.59 -8.24
CA VAL A 14 -28.12 10.25 -8.41
C VAL A 14 -26.73 10.30 -9.07
N ILE A 15 -26.55 11.15 -10.08
CA ILE A 15 -25.28 11.22 -10.82
C ILE A 15 -24.08 11.57 -9.90
N PRO A 16 -24.15 12.61 -9.05
CA PRO A 16 -23.04 12.89 -8.13
C PRO A 16 -22.76 11.73 -7.17
N VAL A 17 -23.80 11.03 -6.69
CA VAL A 17 -23.64 9.88 -5.80
C VAL A 17 -22.91 8.75 -6.52
N ILE A 18 -23.27 8.47 -7.78
CA ILE A 18 -22.60 7.46 -8.60
C ILE A 18 -21.12 7.82 -8.79
N PHE A 19 -20.83 9.10 -9.09
CA PHE A 19 -19.45 9.57 -9.23
C PHE A 19 -18.63 9.33 -7.98
N VAL A 20 -19.16 9.66 -6.80
CA VAL A 20 -18.48 9.45 -5.52
C VAL A 20 -18.20 7.96 -5.29
N VAL A 21 -19.18 7.10 -5.56
CA VAL A 21 -19.04 5.65 -5.40
C VAL A 21 -17.98 5.11 -6.37
N VAL A 22 -18.00 5.53 -7.63
CA VAL A 22 -17.04 5.08 -8.64
C VAL A 22 -15.62 5.53 -8.25
N MET A 23 -15.45 6.77 -7.83
CA MET A 23 -14.15 7.27 -7.36
C MET A 23 -13.65 6.50 -6.15
N PHE A 24 -14.53 6.22 -5.19
CA PHE A 24 -14.18 5.46 -4.00
C PHE A 24 -13.72 4.04 -4.37
N VAL A 25 -14.45 3.35 -5.25
CA VAL A 25 -14.08 2.02 -5.71
C VAL A 25 -12.76 2.05 -6.46
N TYR A 26 -12.55 3.03 -7.33
CA TYR A 26 -11.31 3.18 -8.08
C TYR A 26 -10.11 3.36 -7.13
N GLU A 27 -10.20 4.30 -6.20
CA GLU A 27 -9.12 4.57 -5.25
C GLU A 27 -8.85 3.37 -4.34
N SER A 28 -9.90 2.68 -3.90
CA SER A 28 -9.76 1.45 -3.11
C SER A 28 -9.06 0.35 -3.90
N SER A 29 -9.38 0.20 -5.19
CA SER A 29 -8.71 -0.77 -6.06
C SER A 29 -7.23 -0.44 -6.25
N VAL A 30 -6.90 0.82 -6.46
CA VAL A 30 -5.51 1.28 -6.56
C VAL A 30 -4.76 1.00 -5.26
N PHE A 31 -5.37 1.27 -4.11
CA PHE A 31 -4.78 0.99 -2.82
C PHE A 31 -4.53 -0.51 -2.61
N VAL A 32 -5.52 -1.36 -2.91
CA VAL A 32 -5.39 -2.81 -2.77
C VAL A 32 -4.28 -3.35 -3.68
N ASN A 33 -4.21 -2.88 -4.92
CA ASN A 33 -3.15 -3.27 -5.84
C ASN A 33 -1.77 -2.82 -5.34
N LYS A 34 -1.66 -1.60 -4.85
CA LYS A 34 -0.41 -1.08 -4.30
C LYS A 34 0.02 -1.89 -3.08
N LYS A 35 -0.92 -2.20 -2.19
CA LYS A 35 -0.66 -3.02 -1.00
C LYS A 35 -0.18 -4.41 -1.38
N SER A 36 -0.87 -5.07 -2.33
CA SER A 36 -0.51 -6.40 -2.81
C SER A 36 0.86 -6.41 -3.48
N ASN A 37 1.14 -5.42 -4.32
CA ASN A 37 2.45 -5.28 -4.96
C ASN A 37 3.56 -5.06 -3.94
N THR A 38 3.31 -4.23 -2.93
CA THR A 38 4.27 -3.96 -1.86
C THR A 38 4.54 -5.23 -1.05
N GLU A 39 3.51 -6.01 -0.73
CA GLU A 39 3.67 -7.28 -0.04
C GLU A 39 4.53 -8.25 -0.85
N SER A 40 4.30 -8.35 -2.16
CA SER A 40 5.09 -9.21 -3.06
C SER A 40 6.55 -8.75 -3.13
N ILE A 41 6.78 -7.45 -3.21
CA ILE A 41 8.14 -6.88 -3.21
C ILE A 41 8.83 -7.20 -1.90
N LEU A 42 8.13 -7.05 -0.79
CA LEU A 42 8.69 -7.34 0.54
C LEU A 42 9.03 -8.83 0.67
N GLU A 43 8.17 -9.73 0.24
CA GLU A 43 8.44 -11.18 0.26
C GLU A 43 9.68 -11.54 -0.56
N SER A 44 9.79 -11.00 -1.78
CA SER A 44 10.96 -11.22 -2.63
C SER A 44 12.24 -10.70 -1.98
N THR A 45 12.16 -9.51 -1.39
CA THR A 45 13.28 -8.90 -0.68
C THR A 45 13.70 -9.75 0.52
N MET A 46 12.71 -10.27 1.27
CA MET A 46 12.97 -11.15 2.41
C MET A 46 13.71 -12.43 2.00
N MET A 47 13.33 -13.01 0.88
CA MET A 47 14.02 -14.17 0.32
C MET A 47 15.49 -13.85 -0.02
N ASP A 48 15.72 -12.70 -0.64
CA ASP A 48 17.07 -12.25 -0.99
C ASP A 48 17.90 -11.95 0.25
N VAL A 49 17.31 -11.36 1.29
CA VAL A 49 17.99 -11.10 2.56
C VAL A 49 18.44 -12.41 3.20
N LYS A 50 17.59 -13.43 3.21
CA LYS A 50 17.93 -14.74 3.76
C LYS A 50 19.04 -15.41 2.96
N LYS A 51 18.97 -15.32 1.63
CA LYS A 51 19.87 -16.01 0.73
C LYS A 51 21.25 -15.38 0.69
N TYR A 52 21.30 -14.04 0.66
CA TYR A 52 22.54 -13.28 0.45
C TYR A 52 23.01 -12.53 1.68
N ASN A 53 22.29 -12.59 2.78
CA ASN A 53 22.60 -11.89 4.04
C ASN A 53 22.82 -10.37 3.81
N LEU A 54 21.85 -9.71 3.21
CA LEU A 54 21.93 -8.31 2.86
C LEU A 54 21.98 -7.40 4.07
N SER A 55 22.78 -6.32 3.99
CA SER A 55 22.80 -5.26 4.99
C SER A 55 21.55 -4.36 4.88
N ASP A 56 21.32 -3.53 5.92
CA ASP A 56 20.18 -2.61 5.92
C ASP A 56 20.21 -1.67 4.72
N ASP A 57 21.39 -1.13 4.38
CA ASP A 57 21.53 -0.24 3.22
C ASP A 57 21.22 -0.95 1.90
N GLU A 58 21.65 -2.19 1.77
CA GLU A 58 21.36 -2.99 0.57
C GLU A 58 19.87 -3.29 0.46
N ILE A 59 19.19 -3.55 1.59
CA ILE A 59 17.75 -3.78 1.63
C ILE A 59 17.01 -2.52 1.19
N ILE A 60 17.39 -1.36 1.71
CA ILE A 60 16.79 -0.08 1.35
C ILE A 60 16.98 0.20 -0.15
N ASP A 61 18.18 -0.02 -0.67
CA ASP A 61 18.47 0.17 -2.09
C ASP A 61 17.61 -0.73 -2.97
N LEU A 62 17.46 -2.00 -2.58
CA LEU A 62 16.65 -2.96 -3.33
C LEU A 62 15.17 -2.56 -3.34
N LEU A 63 14.64 -2.10 -2.20
CA LEU A 63 13.26 -1.62 -2.11
C LEU A 63 13.06 -0.35 -2.93
N LYS A 64 14.01 0.56 -2.93
CA LYS A 64 13.98 1.77 -3.76
C LYS A 64 13.97 1.45 -5.25
N GLU A 65 14.74 0.46 -5.69
CA GLU A 65 14.73 0.00 -7.08
C GLU A 65 13.35 -0.51 -7.50
N ASN A 66 12.57 -1.03 -6.56
CA ASN A 66 11.21 -1.51 -6.79
C ASN A 66 10.15 -0.42 -6.62
N GLY A 67 10.55 0.84 -6.48
CA GLY A 67 9.63 1.97 -6.43
C GLY A 67 9.12 2.35 -5.05
N ILE A 68 9.72 1.81 -3.98
CA ILE A 68 9.34 2.16 -2.61
C ILE A 68 10.20 3.31 -2.12
N SER A 69 9.56 4.36 -1.59
CA SER A 69 10.27 5.52 -1.06
C SER A 69 11.00 5.17 0.24
N GLU A 70 12.22 5.70 0.40
CA GLU A 70 13.01 5.53 1.61
C GLU A 70 12.28 5.98 2.87
N ASP A 71 11.49 7.06 2.76
CA ASP A 71 10.71 7.61 3.87
C ASP A 71 9.63 6.63 4.37
N ASP A 72 9.21 5.70 3.52
CA ASP A 72 8.19 4.70 3.85
C ASP A 72 8.79 3.40 4.38
N ILE A 73 10.11 3.30 4.44
CA ILE A 73 10.82 2.09 4.87
C ILE A 73 11.37 2.28 6.27
N GLU A 74 11.07 1.34 7.16
CA GLU A 74 11.62 1.31 8.51
C GLU A 74 12.20 -0.08 8.77
N ILE A 75 13.46 -0.13 9.21
CA ILE A 75 14.13 -1.38 9.55
C ILE A 75 14.53 -1.32 11.02
N VAL A 76 14.04 -2.27 11.81
CA VAL A 76 14.37 -2.39 13.23
C VAL A 76 15.09 -3.70 13.46
N ASN A 77 16.25 -3.65 14.08
CA ASN A 77 17.00 -4.83 14.49
C ASN A 77 16.78 -5.05 15.99
N HIS A 78 16.24 -6.20 16.34
CA HIS A 78 15.96 -6.55 17.73
C HIS A 78 16.43 -7.97 17.99
N ASP A 79 17.42 -8.11 18.87
CA ASP A 79 18.12 -9.37 19.14
C ASP A 79 18.67 -9.98 17.84
N LYS A 80 18.18 -11.13 17.42
CA LYS A 80 18.57 -11.78 16.17
C LYS A 80 17.48 -11.66 15.11
N GLU A 81 16.53 -10.75 15.32
CA GLU A 81 15.43 -10.54 14.39
C GLU A 81 15.55 -9.18 13.71
N LYS A 82 15.30 -9.17 12.40
CA LYS A 82 15.21 -7.96 11.61
C LYS A 82 13.76 -7.77 11.19
N ILE A 83 13.18 -6.64 11.58
CA ILE A 83 11.80 -6.29 11.24
C ILE A 83 11.82 -5.20 10.19
N ILE A 84 11.27 -5.50 9.03
CA ILE A 84 11.13 -4.52 7.95
C ILE A 84 9.68 -4.09 7.87
N THR A 85 9.44 -2.79 8.00
CA THR A 85 8.11 -2.20 7.93
C THR A 85 8.04 -1.27 6.73
N ILE A 86 7.04 -1.45 5.88
CA ILE A 86 6.78 -0.56 4.75
C ILE A 86 5.42 0.10 4.98
N LYS A 87 5.39 1.43 4.90
CA LYS A 87 4.17 2.22 5.07
C LYS A 87 3.50 2.45 3.74
N VAL A 88 2.21 2.12 3.66
CA VAL A 88 1.38 2.35 2.47
C VAL A 88 0.26 3.30 2.84
N LYS A 89 0.21 4.45 2.18
CA LYS A 89 -0.78 5.48 2.47
C LYS A 89 -2.08 5.21 1.72
N TYR A 90 -3.21 5.25 2.44
CA TYR A 90 -4.53 5.11 1.84
C TYR A 90 -5.03 6.49 1.40
N PRO A 91 -5.26 6.70 0.08
CA PRO A 91 -5.51 8.05 -0.43
C PRO A 91 -6.86 8.65 -0.02
N VAL A 92 -7.89 7.82 0.22
CA VAL A 92 -9.25 8.32 0.50
C VAL A 92 -9.38 8.87 1.91
N ILE A 93 -8.86 8.16 2.91
CA ILE A 93 -9.04 8.49 4.32
C ILE A 93 -7.76 8.91 5.02
N ASN A 94 -6.72 9.15 4.25
CA ASN A 94 -5.42 9.61 4.74
C ASN A 94 -4.85 8.78 5.90
N LYS A 95 -5.15 7.48 5.90
CA LYS A 95 -4.57 6.52 6.84
C LYS A 95 -3.34 5.86 6.25
N THR A 96 -2.37 5.58 7.10
CA THR A 96 -1.17 4.84 6.72
C THR A 96 -1.30 3.39 7.13
N TYR A 97 -1.08 2.49 6.19
CA TYR A 97 -1.07 1.05 6.45
C TYR A 97 0.37 0.59 6.57
N GLU A 98 0.67 -0.19 7.59
CA GLU A 98 2.01 -0.72 7.79
C GLU A 98 2.05 -2.20 7.42
N ILE A 99 2.97 -2.56 6.54
CA ILE A 99 3.23 -3.95 6.16
C ILE A 99 4.52 -4.36 6.86
N LYS A 100 4.43 -5.32 7.76
CA LYS A 100 5.57 -5.78 8.56
C LYS A 100 5.98 -7.18 8.17
N SER A 101 7.28 -7.41 8.15
CA SER A 101 7.83 -8.74 7.97
C SER A 101 9.03 -8.94 8.87
N LYS A 102 9.15 -10.11 9.45
CA LYS A 102 10.25 -10.46 10.36
C LYS A 102 11.17 -11.49 9.72
N ILE A 103 12.46 -11.25 9.86
CA ILE A 103 13.48 -12.24 9.50
C ILE A 103 14.31 -12.55 10.72
N LYS A 104 14.54 -13.82 10.99
CA LYS A 104 15.54 -14.24 11.95
C LYS A 104 16.88 -14.32 11.24
N GLU A 105 17.90 -13.71 11.85
CA GLU A 105 19.25 -13.84 11.34
C GLU A 105 19.67 -15.31 11.40
N ALA A 106 20.31 -15.78 10.34
CA ALA A 106 20.88 -17.12 10.31
C ALA A 106 22.06 -17.18 11.30
N GLU A 107 22.04 -18.14 12.16
CA GLU A 107 23.15 -18.39 13.08
C GLU A 107 24.37 -18.94 12.35
#